data_4499d9183b0313280043e48c11de01bd
#
_entry.id   4499d9183b0313280043e48c11de01bd
#
_cell.length_a   1.000
_cell.length_b   1.000
_cell.length_c   1.000
_cell.angle_alpha   90.00
_cell.angle_beta   90.00
_cell.angle_gamma   90.00
#
_symmetry.space_group_name_H-M   'P 1'
#
loop_
_entity.id
_entity.type
_entity.pdbx_description
1 polymer ?
#
loop_
_entity_poly.entity_id
_entity_poly.type
_entity_poly.pdbx_seq_one_letter_code
_entity_poly.pdbx_strand_id
1 'polypeptide(L)'
;AIEAHAASKGVELVVEPRLSQGDLVNLVKRSRAVVSLARGEPFGLTPIEAQAAGTPALMVDEGGYRHTIEDGVSGRLLPRGDWAAWHAALEDAKNAETRRAWSEAGRQNIAKMGLQPAEQAATLASIIDKLRE
;
A
#
# COMPACT_ATOMS: atom_id res chain seq x y z
N ALA A 1 26.05 7.92 -3.16
CA ALA A 1 24.74 8.00 -3.74
C ALA A 1 23.99 6.67 -3.59
N ILE A 2 22.71 6.70 -3.66
CA ILE A 2 21.86 5.53 -3.40
C ILE A 2 22.04 4.43 -4.46
N GLU A 3 22.25 4.81 -5.71
CA GLU A 3 22.51 3.88 -6.82
C GLU A 3 23.79 3.08 -6.62
N ALA A 4 24.86 3.74 -6.20
CA ALA A 4 26.13 3.06 -5.94
C ALA A 4 26.02 2.10 -4.74
N HIS A 5 25.27 2.49 -3.71
CA HIS A 5 25.01 1.62 -2.57
C HIS A 5 24.19 0.39 -2.98
N ALA A 6 23.13 0.57 -3.75
CA ALA A 6 22.32 -0.53 -4.27
C ALA A 6 23.15 -1.51 -5.10
N ALA A 7 23.97 -0.97 -6.02
CA ALA A 7 24.86 -1.79 -6.85
C ALA A 7 25.85 -2.59 -6.01
N SER A 8 26.41 -2.00 -4.94
CA SER A 8 27.33 -2.69 -4.03
C SER A 8 26.68 -3.87 -3.27
N LYS A 9 25.34 -3.88 -3.21
CA LYS A 9 24.53 -4.95 -2.59
C LYS A 9 23.93 -5.91 -3.62
N GLY A 10 24.28 -5.78 -4.90
CA GLY A 10 23.72 -6.59 -5.97
C GLY A 10 22.25 -6.29 -6.27
N VAL A 11 21.80 -5.07 -5.96
CA VAL A 11 20.44 -4.60 -6.21
C VAL A 11 20.43 -3.69 -7.43
N GLU A 12 19.61 -4.02 -8.42
CA GLU A 12 19.30 -3.13 -9.52
C GLU A 12 18.32 -2.06 -9.05
N LEU A 13 18.76 -0.81 -9.04
CA LEU A 13 17.93 0.33 -8.69
C LEU A 13 17.63 1.13 -9.96
N VAL A 14 16.35 1.31 -10.23
CA VAL A 14 15.85 2.17 -11.31
C VAL A 14 15.16 3.37 -10.68
N VAL A 15 15.60 4.58 -11.02
CA VAL A 15 15.01 5.82 -10.53
C VAL A 15 14.16 6.43 -11.64
N GLU A 16 12.86 6.56 -11.39
CA GLU A 16 11.88 7.13 -12.31
C GLU A 16 11.35 8.45 -11.73
N PRO A 17 11.94 9.59 -12.05
CA PRO A 17 11.60 10.87 -11.42
C PRO A 17 10.21 11.37 -11.82
N ARG A 18 9.72 10.96 -12.99
CA ARG A 18 8.39 11.33 -13.49
C ARG A 18 7.81 10.20 -14.31
N LEU A 19 6.66 9.70 -13.86
CA LEU A 19 5.83 8.76 -14.60
C LEU A 19 4.47 9.38 -14.89
N SER A 20 3.89 9.06 -16.05
CA SER A 20 2.49 9.33 -16.29
C SER A 20 1.64 8.50 -15.32
N GLN A 21 0.40 8.93 -15.08
CA GLN A 21 -0.52 8.15 -14.22
C GLN A 21 -0.69 6.71 -14.73
N GLY A 22 -0.82 6.52 -16.04
CA GLY A 22 -0.94 5.21 -16.65
C GLY A 22 0.31 4.34 -16.46
N ASP A 23 1.50 4.91 -16.63
CA ASP A 23 2.76 4.18 -16.43
C ASP A 23 2.98 3.82 -14.96
N LEU A 24 2.61 4.71 -14.04
CA LEU A 24 2.68 4.42 -12.60
C LEU A 24 1.75 3.26 -12.23
N VAL A 25 0.51 3.28 -12.69
CA VAL A 25 -0.46 2.19 -12.45
C VAL A 25 0.08 0.87 -13.00
N ASN A 26 0.63 0.88 -14.21
CA ASN A 26 1.21 -0.32 -14.81
C ASN A 26 2.43 -0.82 -14.04
N LEU A 27 3.29 0.07 -13.57
CA LEU A 27 4.44 -0.29 -12.73
C LEU A 27 3.98 -0.94 -11.42
N VAL A 28 3.02 -0.35 -10.73
CA VAL A 28 2.45 -0.90 -9.50
C VAL A 28 1.87 -2.29 -9.73
N LYS A 29 1.06 -2.46 -10.78
CA LYS A 29 0.45 -3.76 -11.12
C LYS A 29 1.48 -4.86 -11.41
N ARG A 30 2.63 -4.52 -11.96
CA ARG A 30 3.71 -5.49 -12.26
C ARG A 30 4.62 -5.76 -11.07
N SER A 31 4.55 -4.95 -10.03
CA SER A 31 5.41 -5.06 -8.86
C SER A 31 4.95 -6.18 -7.94
N ARG A 32 5.88 -6.83 -7.27
CA ARG A 32 5.58 -7.83 -6.23
C ARG A 32 5.06 -7.21 -4.96
N ALA A 33 5.48 -5.99 -4.67
CA ALA A 33 5.02 -5.21 -3.54
C ALA A 33 5.28 -3.73 -3.78
N VAL A 34 4.51 -2.88 -3.12
CA VAL A 34 4.79 -1.45 -2.95
C VAL A 34 5.28 -1.24 -1.53
N VAL A 35 6.39 -0.52 -1.38
CA VAL A 35 7.05 -0.30 -0.09
C VAL A 35 7.08 1.20 0.21
N SER A 36 6.76 1.58 1.43
CA SER A 36 6.96 2.96 1.89
C SER A 36 7.41 3.02 3.35
N LEU A 37 8.41 3.87 3.58
CA LEU A 37 8.90 4.24 4.91
C LEU A 37 8.69 5.74 5.16
N ALA A 38 7.73 6.37 4.48
CA ALA A 38 7.42 7.78 4.65
C ALA A 38 7.07 8.11 6.10
N ARG A 39 7.41 9.33 6.53
CA ARG A 39 7.09 9.83 7.87
C ARG A 39 5.91 10.79 7.80
N GLY A 40 5.08 10.77 8.83
CA GLY A 40 4.02 11.75 8.99
C GLY A 40 2.91 11.63 7.95
N GLU A 41 2.70 10.44 7.40
CA GLU A 41 1.62 10.20 6.45
C GLU A 41 0.27 10.22 7.19
N PRO A 42 -0.60 11.21 6.94
CA PRO A 42 -1.83 11.34 7.71
C PRO A 42 -2.89 10.31 7.37
N PHE A 43 -2.98 9.88 6.12
CA PHE A 43 -4.01 8.94 5.66
C PHE A 43 -3.46 7.69 4.99
N GLY A 44 -2.48 7.83 4.10
CA GLY A 44 -1.87 6.70 3.42
C GLY A 44 -2.55 6.34 2.10
N LEU A 45 -2.50 7.23 1.12
CA LEU A 45 -3.02 6.97 -0.23
C LEU A 45 -2.23 5.89 -0.97
N THR A 46 -0.92 5.83 -0.77
CA THR A 46 -0.05 4.83 -1.44
C THR A 46 -0.50 3.39 -1.21
N PRO A 47 -0.77 2.93 0.04
CA PRO A 47 -1.29 1.57 0.24
C PRO A 47 -2.70 1.37 -0.32
N ILE A 48 -3.54 2.40 -0.37
CA ILE A 48 -4.86 2.31 -1.00
C ILE A 48 -4.72 2.08 -2.49
N GLU A 49 -3.89 2.84 -3.16
CA GLU A 49 -3.60 2.69 -4.59
C GLU A 49 -3.00 1.31 -4.90
N ALA A 50 -2.05 0.83 -4.09
CA ALA A 50 -1.46 -0.50 -4.22
C ALA A 50 -2.51 -1.60 -4.10
N GLN A 51 -3.33 -1.57 -3.05
CA GLN A 51 -4.39 -2.55 -2.80
C GLN A 51 -5.45 -2.53 -3.91
N ALA A 52 -5.85 -1.36 -4.38
CA ALA A 52 -6.79 -1.22 -5.49
C ALA A 52 -6.24 -1.83 -6.79
N ALA A 53 -4.94 -1.70 -7.03
CA ALA A 53 -4.24 -2.31 -8.16
C ALA A 53 -4.01 -3.82 -8.01
N GLY A 54 -4.26 -4.37 -6.83
CA GLY A 54 -4.01 -5.77 -6.51
C GLY A 54 -2.55 -6.10 -6.20
N THR A 55 -1.78 -5.11 -5.74
CA THR A 55 -0.38 -5.26 -5.36
C THR A 55 -0.24 -5.17 -3.84
N PRO A 56 0.46 -6.11 -3.19
CA PRO A 56 0.69 -6.05 -1.75
C PRO A 56 1.38 -4.76 -1.31
N ALA A 57 0.92 -4.18 -0.21
CA ALA A 57 1.50 -2.99 0.40
C ALA A 57 2.30 -3.37 1.65
N LEU A 58 3.58 -3.02 1.69
CA LEU A 58 4.48 -3.18 2.83
C LEU A 58 4.83 -1.79 3.34
N MET A 59 4.20 -1.37 4.43
CA MET A 59 4.32 0.00 4.94
C MET A 59 4.90 0.02 6.34
N VAL A 60 5.59 1.10 6.66
CA VAL A 60 6.02 1.32 8.04
C VAL A 60 4.80 1.45 8.97
N ASP A 61 4.87 0.82 10.15
CA ASP A 61 3.77 0.84 11.13
C ASP A 61 3.70 2.19 11.84
N GLU A 62 3.28 3.21 11.10
CA GLU A 62 3.15 4.59 11.58
C GLU A 62 1.98 5.31 10.91
N GLY A 63 1.42 6.29 11.61
CA GLY A 63 0.45 7.24 11.05
C GLY A 63 -0.76 6.59 10.38
N GLY A 64 -1.16 7.18 9.27
CA GLY A 64 -2.34 6.77 8.50
C GLY A 64 -2.27 5.37 7.89
N TYR A 65 -1.08 4.79 7.76
CA TYR A 65 -0.94 3.42 7.25
C TYR A 65 -1.67 2.39 8.12
N ARG A 66 -1.76 2.64 9.42
CA ARG A 66 -2.48 1.78 10.37
C ARG A 66 -3.98 1.68 10.10
N HIS A 67 -4.53 2.67 9.39
CA HIS A 67 -5.95 2.71 9.04
C HIS A 67 -6.25 2.12 7.65
N THR A 68 -5.21 1.91 6.85
CA THR A 68 -5.34 1.52 5.43
C THR A 68 -4.87 0.09 5.14
N ILE A 69 -4.17 -0.54 6.09
CA ILE A 69 -3.68 -1.92 5.96
C ILE A 69 -4.12 -2.73 7.18
N GLU A 70 -4.60 -3.92 6.93
CA GLU A 70 -4.77 -4.97 7.94
C GLU A 70 -3.53 -5.86 7.93
N ASP A 71 -2.69 -5.74 8.98
CA ASP A 71 -1.38 -6.38 9.03
C ASP A 71 -1.47 -7.90 8.94
N GLY A 72 -0.70 -8.48 8.04
CA GLY A 72 -0.66 -9.91 7.76
C GLY A 72 -1.83 -10.43 6.92
N VAL A 73 -2.80 -9.58 6.59
CA VAL A 73 -4.01 -9.92 5.83
C VAL A 73 -4.04 -9.23 4.47
N SER A 74 -4.03 -7.90 4.45
CA SER A 74 -4.06 -7.12 3.21
C SER A 74 -2.69 -6.54 2.82
N GLY A 75 -1.66 -6.86 3.53
CA GLY A 75 -0.30 -6.38 3.39
C GLY A 75 0.43 -6.50 4.72
N ARG A 76 1.45 -5.68 4.93
CA ARG A 76 2.19 -5.68 6.19
C ARG A 76 2.41 -4.27 6.72
N LEU A 77 2.30 -4.16 8.03
CA LEU A 77 2.75 -3.01 8.82
C LEU A 77 4.01 -3.42 9.57
N LEU A 78 5.12 -2.75 9.32
CA LEU A 78 6.43 -3.19 9.77
C LEU A 78 7.10 -2.10 10.61
N PRO A 79 7.72 -2.44 11.75
CA PRO A 79 8.41 -1.46 12.59
C PRO A 79 9.57 -0.80 11.84
N ARG A 80 9.71 0.51 12.00
CA ARG A 80 10.88 1.23 11.48
C ARG A 80 12.15 0.72 12.16
N GLY A 81 13.13 0.38 11.34
CA GLY A 81 14.43 -0.11 11.82
C GLY A 81 14.49 -1.60 12.12
N ASP A 82 13.38 -2.32 12.12
CA ASP A 82 13.38 -3.78 12.23
C ASP A 82 13.63 -4.40 10.85
N TRP A 83 14.89 -4.38 10.43
CA TRP A 83 15.28 -4.84 9.08
C TRP A 83 15.06 -6.32 8.88
N ALA A 84 15.10 -7.13 9.93
CA ALA A 84 14.77 -8.55 9.85
C ALA A 84 13.30 -8.77 9.48
N ALA A 85 12.37 -8.00 10.08
CA ALA A 85 10.95 -8.05 9.74
C ALA A 85 10.70 -7.58 8.30
N TRP A 86 11.36 -6.52 7.86
CA TRP A 86 11.27 -6.04 6.46
C TRP A 86 11.79 -7.08 5.48
N HIS A 87 12.93 -7.69 5.75
CA HIS A 87 13.47 -8.75 4.92
C HIS A 87 12.51 -9.94 4.82
N ALA A 88 11.97 -10.40 5.93
CA ALA A 88 11.00 -11.50 5.96
C ALA A 88 9.75 -11.18 5.13
N ALA A 89 9.20 -9.97 5.26
CA ALA A 89 8.03 -9.55 4.50
C ALA A 89 8.32 -9.47 2.99
N LEU A 90 9.49 -9.02 2.60
CA LEU A 90 9.93 -9.02 1.19
C LEU A 90 10.10 -10.43 0.64
N GLU A 91 10.64 -11.36 1.44
CA GLU A 91 10.73 -12.79 1.07
C GLU A 91 9.33 -13.40 0.92
N ASP A 92 8.40 -13.11 1.84
CA ASP A 92 7.01 -13.55 1.74
C ASP A 92 6.34 -13.03 0.45
N ALA A 93 6.62 -11.79 0.06
CA ALA A 93 6.10 -11.20 -1.18
C ALA A 93 6.65 -11.86 -2.46
N LYS A 94 7.73 -12.64 -2.40
CA LYS A 94 8.19 -13.47 -3.53
C LYS A 94 7.29 -14.67 -3.76
N ASN A 95 6.61 -15.16 -2.74
CA ASN A 95 5.71 -16.30 -2.84
C ASN A 95 4.42 -15.90 -3.56
N ALA A 96 4.10 -16.58 -4.67
CA ALA A 96 2.93 -16.25 -5.49
C ALA A 96 1.60 -16.47 -4.76
N GLU A 97 1.51 -17.48 -3.91
CA GLU A 97 0.32 -17.77 -3.12
C GLU A 97 0.07 -16.68 -2.06
N THR A 98 1.11 -16.29 -1.34
CA THR A 98 1.06 -15.18 -0.37
C THR A 98 0.64 -13.87 -1.04
N ARG A 99 1.25 -13.53 -2.19
CA ARG A 99 0.86 -12.33 -2.95
C ARG A 99 -0.60 -12.36 -3.36
N ARG A 100 -1.08 -13.51 -3.83
CA ARG A 100 -2.49 -13.66 -4.23
C ARG A 100 -3.44 -13.45 -3.05
N ALA A 101 -3.13 -14.03 -1.89
CA ALA A 101 -3.92 -13.87 -0.68
C ALA A 101 -3.96 -12.40 -0.22
N TRP A 102 -2.81 -11.72 -0.18
CA TRP A 102 -2.74 -10.31 0.18
C TRP A 102 -3.44 -9.41 -0.84
N SER A 103 -3.31 -9.72 -2.13
CA SER A 103 -3.99 -8.97 -3.20
C SER A 103 -5.51 -9.07 -3.09
N GLU A 104 -6.04 -10.25 -2.90
CA GLU A 104 -7.47 -10.45 -2.76
C GLU A 104 -8.02 -9.76 -1.50
N ALA A 105 -7.36 -9.97 -0.36
CA ALA A 105 -7.73 -9.31 0.88
C ALA A 105 -7.61 -7.79 0.77
N GLY A 106 -6.60 -7.27 0.06
CA GLY A 106 -6.42 -5.86 -0.20
C GLY A 106 -7.57 -5.25 -1.00
N ARG A 107 -8.01 -5.91 -2.06
CA ARG A 107 -9.20 -5.47 -2.82
C ARG A 107 -10.46 -5.44 -1.97
N GLN A 108 -10.67 -6.46 -1.16
CA GLN A 108 -11.79 -6.52 -0.22
C GLN A 108 -11.71 -5.41 0.82
N ASN A 109 -10.52 -5.12 1.34
CA ASN A 109 -10.29 -4.04 2.27
C ASN A 109 -10.67 -2.67 1.66
N ILE A 110 -10.25 -2.41 0.42
CA ILE A 110 -10.62 -1.18 -0.30
C ILE A 110 -12.13 -1.08 -0.51
N ALA A 111 -12.78 -2.17 -0.87
CA ALA A 111 -14.24 -2.19 -1.01
C ALA A 111 -14.96 -1.85 0.30
N LYS A 112 -14.49 -2.36 1.44
CA LYS A 112 -15.04 -2.06 2.77
C LYS A 112 -14.84 -0.60 3.19
N MET A 113 -13.80 0.06 2.72
CA MET A 113 -13.52 1.47 3.06
C MET A 113 -14.51 2.45 2.46
N GLY A 114 -15.30 2.06 1.46
CA GLY A 114 -16.32 2.91 0.87
C GLY A 114 -15.78 4.18 0.24
N LEU A 115 -14.66 4.10 -0.49
CA LEU A 115 -13.94 5.25 -1.04
C LEU A 115 -14.46 5.71 -2.41
N GLN A 116 -15.42 5.00 -3.00
CA GLN A 116 -16.01 5.42 -4.27
C GLN A 116 -16.84 6.71 -4.09
N PRO A 117 -16.87 7.63 -5.07
CA PRO A 117 -17.60 8.89 -4.95
C PRO A 117 -19.08 8.73 -4.59
N ALA A 118 -19.76 7.73 -5.15
CA ALA A 118 -21.16 7.45 -4.84
C ALA A 118 -21.36 7.00 -3.38
N GLU A 119 -20.45 6.19 -2.86
CA GLU A 119 -20.49 5.72 -1.47
C GLU A 119 -20.21 6.87 -0.49
N GLN A 120 -19.27 7.74 -0.81
CA GLN A 120 -18.98 8.94 -0.03
C GLN A 120 -20.19 9.90 0.00
N ALA A 121 -20.83 10.11 -1.14
CA ALA A 121 -22.02 10.96 -1.24
C ALA A 121 -23.19 10.39 -0.41
N ALA A 122 -23.41 9.08 -0.45
CA ALA A 122 -24.46 8.41 0.34
C ALA A 122 -24.18 8.53 1.85
N THR A 123 -22.93 8.36 2.26
CA THR A 123 -22.51 8.52 3.67
C THR A 123 -22.75 9.96 4.15
N LEU A 124 -22.36 10.95 3.35
CA LEU A 124 -22.55 12.36 3.67
C LEU A 124 -24.03 12.70 3.78
N ALA A 125 -24.86 12.25 2.84
CA ALA A 125 -26.31 12.46 2.86
C ALA A 125 -26.94 11.89 4.15
N SER A 126 -26.56 10.67 4.55
CA SER A 126 -27.02 10.03 5.79
C SER A 126 -26.65 10.84 7.04
N ILE A 127 -25.44 11.42 7.09
CA ILE A 127 -24.99 12.26 8.20
C ILE A 127 -25.83 13.54 8.26
N ILE A 128 -26.06 14.19 7.12
CA ILE A 128 -26.86 15.42 7.03
C ILE A 128 -28.29 15.17 7.51
N ASP A 129 -28.90 14.07 7.11
CA ASP A 129 -30.27 13.73 7.53
C ASP A 129 -30.36 13.53 9.04
N LYS A 130 -29.39 12.85 9.65
CA LYS A 130 -29.36 12.68 11.11
C LYS A 130 -29.17 13.99 11.88
N LEU A 131 -28.52 14.99 11.30
CA LEU A 131 -28.33 16.30 11.92
C LEU A 131 -29.58 17.19 11.83
N ARG A 132 -30.57 16.82 11.00
CA ARG A 132 -31.84 17.55 10.85
C ARG A 132 -32.95 17.05 11.79
N GLU A 133 -32.76 15.91 12.39
CA GLU A 133 -33.63 15.33 13.42
C GLU A 133 -33.39 15.97 14.79
#